data_66055f73324ac76d41f0308f028b87c3
#
_entry.id   66055f73324ac76d41f0308f028b87c3
#
_cell.length_a   1.000
_cell.length_b   1.000
_cell.length_c   1.000
_cell.angle_alpha   90.00
_cell.angle_beta   90.00
_cell.angle_gamma   90.00
#
_symmetry.space_group_name_H-M   'P 1'
#
loop_
_entity.id
_entity.type
_entity.pdbx_description
1 polymer ?
#
loop_
_entity_poly.entity_id
_entity_poly.type
_entity_poly.pdbx_seq_one_letter_code
_entity_poly.pdbx_strand_id
1 'polypeptide(L)'
;MIRILTDSASDILPAEAEQLGVTVIPLNVTLEDGSILRDGIDMTPTEYYAHLASCRKLPTTSQPSPELFEKFYLEAAAAGDEVLGIFLSHELSGTWQCAKLAADLANVDNVLFVDSANVCLGEALLVRLAVQLRDAGKTLVQIATTLEHAKEHLHLVAAIDDLKYLRKGGRLPAAVAVAGGMLGIKPLITIKEGKVAMAGKARGLPGAYVALFKKIDELGGISPDFATVAGYSASLREVQPIQNYFRDTLDLPEPLVRQIGCVIGTHAGPGAFGLAFFDKGLVLE
;
A
#
# COMPACT_ATOMS: atom_id res chain seq x y z
N MET A 1 13.80 -19.13 -11.88
CA MET A 1 13.94 -18.13 -10.79
C MET A 1 12.55 -17.78 -10.25
N ILE A 2 12.46 -17.14 -9.04
CA ILE A 2 11.18 -16.61 -8.55
C ILE A 2 11.08 -15.13 -8.94
N ARG A 3 10.11 -14.79 -9.78
CA ARG A 3 9.76 -13.41 -10.13
C ARG A 3 8.68 -12.91 -9.17
N ILE A 4 8.89 -11.75 -8.57
CA ILE A 4 7.89 -11.11 -7.73
C ILE A 4 7.16 -10.05 -8.56
N LEU A 5 5.83 -10.14 -8.55
CA LEU A 5 4.91 -9.25 -9.25
C LEU A 5 4.03 -8.55 -8.22
N THR A 6 3.89 -7.23 -8.33
CA THR A 6 2.98 -6.44 -7.51
C THR A 6 2.28 -5.40 -8.37
N ASP A 7 1.42 -4.61 -7.78
CA ASP A 7 0.77 -3.50 -8.46
C ASP A 7 1.22 -2.12 -7.92
N SER A 8 0.87 -1.06 -8.63
CA SER A 8 1.33 0.29 -8.29
C SER A 8 0.73 0.86 -7.01
N ALA A 9 -0.34 0.25 -6.47
CA ALA A 9 -0.87 0.65 -5.19
C ALA A 9 0.08 0.34 -4.01
N SER A 10 1.15 -0.44 -4.23
CA SER A 10 2.25 -0.64 -3.29
C SER A 10 3.14 0.61 -3.14
N ASP A 11 3.00 1.61 -4.01
CA ASP A 11 3.85 2.80 -4.06
C ASP A 11 5.37 2.49 -4.15
N ILE A 12 5.72 1.33 -4.70
CA ILE A 12 7.10 0.97 -5.03
C ILE A 12 7.47 1.70 -6.33
N LEU A 13 8.40 2.63 -6.22
CA LEU A 13 8.84 3.45 -7.35
C LEU A 13 9.69 2.62 -8.35
N PRO A 14 9.74 2.99 -9.65
CA PRO A 14 10.45 2.23 -10.67
C PRO A 14 11.91 1.94 -10.33
N ALA A 15 12.66 2.92 -9.80
CA ALA A 15 14.06 2.73 -9.41
C ALA A 15 14.21 1.73 -8.24
N GLU A 16 13.26 1.72 -7.30
CA GLU A 16 13.24 0.74 -6.22
C GLU A 16 12.83 -0.63 -6.72
N ALA A 17 11.85 -0.71 -7.61
CA ALA A 17 11.41 -1.96 -8.24
C ALA A 17 12.58 -2.65 -8.95
N GLU A 18 13.39 -1.89 -9.69
CA GLU A 18 14.60 -2.38 -10.34
C GLU A 18 15.61 -2.92 -9.31
N GLN A 19 15.89 -2.17 -8.24
CA GLN A 19 16.81 -2.62 -7.17
C GLN A 19 16.34 -3.87 -6.46
N LEU A 20 15.03 -4.00 -6.24
CA LEU A 20 14.43 -5.17 -5.60
C LEU A 20 14.25 -6.36 -6.56
N GLY A 21 14.42 -6.17 -7.85
CA GLY A 21 14.12 -7.19 -8.87
C GLY A 21 12.66 -7.60 -8.84
N VAL A 22 11.74 -6.63 -8.71
CA VAL A 22 10.29 -6.84 -8.74
C VAL A 22 9.67 -6.15 -9.94
N THR A 23 8.55 -6.67 -10.43
CA THR A 23 7.76 -6.02 -11.48
C THR A 23 6.51 -5.38 -10.87
N VAL A 24 6.24 -4.13 -11.25
CA VAL A 24 5.07 -3.38 -10.80
C VAL A 24 4.13 -3.18 -11.97
N ILE A 25 2.90 -3.69 -11.87
CA ILE A 25 1.83 -3.47 -12.85
C ILE A 25 1.09 -2.18 -12.50
N PRO A 26 1.01 -1.21 -13.43
CA PRO A 26 0.35 0.06 -13.14
C PRO A 26 -1.18 -0.08 -13.11
N LEU A 27 -1.80 0.44 -12.06
CA LEU A 27 -3.22 0.75 -12.05
C LEU A 27 -3.47 2.04 -12.85
N ASN A 28 -4.74 2.34 -13.14
CA ASN A 28 -5.11 3.52 -13.90
C ASN A 28 -5.82 4.57 -13.03
N VAL A 29 -5.57 5.83 -13.34
CA VAL A 29 -6.31 6.98 -12.83
C VAL A 29 -6.97 7.68 -13.99
N THR A 30 -8.29 7.83 -13.95
CA THR A 30 -9.07 8.60 -14.96
C THR A 30 -9.32 9.99 -14.41
N LEU A 31 -8.82 11.01 -15.10
CA LEU A 31 -8.99 12.42 -14.78
C LEU A 31 -10.39 12.94 -15.17
N GLU A 32 -10.70 14.19 -14.78
CA GLU A 32 -12.02 14.78 -15.05
C GLU A 32 -12.31 15.00 -16.54
N ASP A 33 -11.29 15.16 -17.36
CA ASP A 33 -11.38 15.31 -18.81
C ASP A 33 -11.50 13.97 -19.57
N GLY A 34 -11.48 12.84 -18.85
CA GLY A 34 -11.54 11.49 -19.39
C GLY A 34 -10.18 10.91 -19.78
N SER A 35 -9.07 11.63 -19.63
CA SER A 35 -7.74 11.07 -19.84
C SER A 35 -7.41 10.02 -18.81
N ILE A 36 -6.70 8.97 -19.22
CA ILE A 36 -6.30 7.84 -18.38
C ILE A 36 -4.78 7.89 -18.18
N LEU A 37 -4.36 7.93 -16.93
CA LEU A 37 -2.96 7.92 -16.52
C LEU A 37 -2.62 6.56 -15.92
N ARG A 38 -1.46 6.03 -16.25
CA ARG A 38 -0.87 4.86 -15.59
C ARG A 38 -0.12 5.34 -14.35
N ASP A 39 -0.52 4.84 -13.20
CA ASP A 39 0.05 5.21 -11.92
C ASP A 39 1.54 4.87 -11.84
N GLY A 40 2.34 5.81 -11.33
CA GLY A 40 3.80 5.69 -11.25
C GLY A 40 4.55 5.82 -12.57
N ILE A 41 3.86 6.05 -13.72
CA ILE A 41 4.47 6.14 -15.06
C ILE A 41 4.19 7.49 -15.72
N ASP A 42 2.91 7.86 -15.86
CA ASP A 42 2.52 8.99 -16.72
C ASP A 42 2.47 10.33 -15.96
N MET A 43 2.48 10.30 -14.64
CA MET A 43 2.48 11.49 -13.79
C MET A 43 3.16 11.19 -12.44
N THR A 44 3.93 12.13 -11.95
CA THR A 44 4.51 12.03 -10.60
C THR A 44 3.45 12.29 -9.53
N PRO A 45 3.59 11.72 -8.32
CA PRO A 45 2.68 12.03 -7.21
C PRO A 45 2.58 13.53 -6.91
N THR A 46 3.69 14.27 -6.98
CA THR A 46 3.70 15.72 -6.73
C THR A 46 2.83 16.48 -7.73
N GLU A 47 2.95 16.20 -9.04
CA GLU A 47 2.10 16.78 -10.07
C GLU A 47 0.64 16.40 -9.88
N TYR A 48 0.40 15.14 -9.51
CA TYR A 48 -0.94 14.64 -9.26
C TYR A 48 -1.64 15.36 -8.10
N TYR A 49 -0.96 15.58 -6.96
CA TYR A 49 -1.58 16.31 -5.84
C TYR A 49 -1.85 17.78 -6.18
N ALA A 50 -1.02 18.41 -7.00
CA ALA A 50 -1.29 19.75 -7.53
C ALA A 50 -2.56 19.76 -8.41
N HIS A 51 -2.73 18.76 -9.28
CA HIS A 51 -3.93 18.56 -10.08
C HIS A 51 -5.17 18.30 -9.19
N LEU A 52 -5.06 17.38 -8.23
CA LEU A 52 -6.14 16.99 -7.32
C LEU A 52 -6.67 18.17 -6.50
N ALA A 53 -5.80 19.14 -6.14
CA ALA A 53 -6.19 20.34 -5.43
C ALA A 53 -7.03 21.31 -6.28
N SER A 54 -6.91 21.25 -7.61
CA SER A 54 -7.58 22.16 -8.57
C SER A 54 -8.77 21.54 -9.29
N CYS A 55 -8.93 20.21 -9.27
CA CYS A 55 -9.98 19.54 -10.01
C CYS A 55 -11.39 19.81 -9.43
N ARG A 56 -12.38 19.96 -10.31
CA ARG A 56 -13.80 20.15 -9.93
C ARG A 56 -14.49 18.82 -9.65
N LYS A 57 -14.14 17.79 -10.42
CA LYS A 57 -14.59 16.42 -10.25
C LYS A 57 -13.39 15.56 -9.86
N LEU A 58 -13.53 14.82 -8.76
CA LEU A 58 -12.44 13.93 -8.32
C LEU A 58 -12.16 12.87 -9.39
N PRO A 59 -10.88 12.55 -9.63
CA PRO A 59 -10.48 11.43 -10.45
C PRO A 59 -11.07 10.12 -9.92
N THR A 60 -11.06 9.10 -10.77
CA THR A 60 -11.44 7.72 -10.41
C THR A 60 -10.31 6.77 -10.74
N THR A 61 -10.29 5.61 -10.09
CA THR A 61 -9.25 4.60 -10.31
C THR A 61 -9.85 3.33 -10.86
N SER A 62 -9.06 2.58 -11.63
CA SER A 62 -9.41 1.25 -12.10
C SER A 62 -8.23 0.30 -12.03
N GLN A 63 -8.54 -0.99 -11.90
CA GLN A 63 -7.56 -2.07 -11.97
C GLN A 63 -6.84 -2.10 -13.32
N PRO A 64 -5.66 -2.74 -13.42
CA PRO A 64 -4.96 -2.98 -14.68
C PRO A 64 -5.80 -3.85 -15.63
N SER A 65 -5.48 -3.83 -16.93
CA SER A 65 -6.08 -4.77 -17.86
C SER A 65 -5.49 -6.18 -17.69
N PRO A 66 -6.29 -7.24 -17.93
CA PRO A 66 -5.82 -8.62 -17.84
C PRO A 66 -4.61 -8.94 -18.73
N GLU A 67 -4.52 -8.29 -19.90
CA GLU A 67 -3.46 -8.52 -20.88
C GLU A 67 -2.07 -8.16 -20.34
N LEU A 68 -1.97 -7.19 -19.42
CA LEU A 68 -0.69 -6.85 -18.79
C LEU A 68 -0.17 -7.98 -17.91
N PHE A 69 -1.06 -8.64 -17.18
CA PHE A 69 -0.72 -9.80 -16.35
C PHE A 69 -0.41 -11.02 -17.23
N GLU A 70 -1.26 -11.30 -18.22
CA GLU A 70 -1.10 -12.43 -19.14
C GLU A 70 0.27 -12.39 -19.82
N LYS A 71 0.65 -11.24 -20.38
CA LYS A 71 1.96 -11.04 -21.00
C LYS A 71 3.10 -11.41 -20.04
N PHE A 72 3.05 -10.93 -18.81
CA PHE A 72 4.08 -11.21 -17.80
C PHE A 72 4.15 -12.70 -17.45
N TYR A 73 3.00 -13.36 -17.30
CA TYR A 73 2.94 -14.79 -16.96
C TYR A 73 3.48 -15.67 -18.07
N LEU A 74 3.13 -15.37 -19.33
CA LEU A 74 3.65 -16.10 -20.49
C LEU A 74 5.16 -15.94 -20.65
N GLU A 75 5.69 -14.72 -20.42
CA GLU A 75 7.14 -14.47 -20.42
C GLU A 75 7.85 -15.24 -19.30
N ALA A 76 7.28 -15.30 -18.11
CA ALA A 76 7.84 -16.08 -16.99
C ALA A 76 7.81 -17.59 -17.27
N ALA A 77 6.68 -18.10 -17.76
CA ALA A 77 6.54 -19.52 -18.11
C ALA A 77 7.52 -19.93 -19.21
N ALA A 78 7.68 -19.11 -20.27
CA ALA A 78 8.64 -19.38 -21.34
C ALA A 78 10.10 -19.41 -20.84
N ALA A 79 10.42 -18.67 -19.77
CA ALA A 79 11.73 -18.69 -19.13
C ALA A 79 11.91 -19.82 -18.11
N GLY A 80 10.85 -20.59 -17.79
CA GLY A 80 10.85 -21.59 -16.73
C GLY A 80 10.94 -20.98 -15.33
N ASP A 81 10.47 -19.75 -15.17
CA ASP A 81 10.44 -19.04 -13.90
C ASP A 81 9.12 -19.26 -13.17
N GLU A 82 9.16 -19.24 -11.85
CA GLU A 82 7.98 -19.21 -10.98
C GLU A 82 7.60 -17.76 -10.69
N VAL A 83 6.33 -17.50 -10.42
CA VAL A 83 5.84 -16.14 -10.13
C VAL A 83 5.15 -16.10 -8.76
N LEU A 84 5.49 -15.09 -7.97
CA LEU A 84 4.76 -14.68 -6.78
C LEU A 84 4.05 -13.35 -7.03
N GLY A 85 2.74 -13.37 -7.18
CA GLY A 85 1.90 -12.18 -7.28
C GLY A 85 1.44 -11.70 -5.90
N ILE A 86 1.81 -10.48 -5.51
CA ILE A 86 1.39 -9.84 -4.26
C ILE A 86 0.66 -8.55 -4.65
N PHE A 87 -0.62 -8.45 -4.34
CA PHE A 87 -1.45 -7.33 -4.79
C PHE A 87 -2.21 -6.69 -3.63
N LEU A 88 -2.65 -5.44 -3.84
CA LEU A 88 -3.50 -4.77 -2.86
C LEU A 88 -4.74 -5.60 -2.54
N SER A 89 -5.32 -5.36 -1.36
CA SER A 89 -6.47 -6.09 -0.86
C SER A 89 -7.60 -6.23 -1.89
N HIS A 90 -8.10 -7.44 -2.07
CA HIS A 90 -9.25 -7.75 -2.93
C HIS A 90 -10.54 -7.04 -2.47
N GLU A 91 -10.64 -6.64 -1.20
CA GLU A 91 -11.75 -5.87 -0.65
C GLU A 91 -11.71 -4.38 -1.08
N LEU A 92 -10.56 -3.90 -1.56
CA LEU A 92 -10.38 -2.52 -2.01
C LEU A 92 -10.34 -2.39 -3.53
N SER A 93 -9.94 -3.45 -4.25
CA SER A 93 -9.79 -3.44 -5.71
C SER A 93 -9.98 -4.81 -6.33
N GLY A 94 -10.46 -4.85 -7.56
CA GLY A 94 -10.51 -6.07 -8.36
C GLY A 94 -9.16 -6.54 -8.94
N THR A 95 -8.04 -5.88 -8.60
CA THR A 95 -6.72 -6.19 -9.17
C THR A 95 -6.29 -7.63 -8.91
N TRP A 96 -6.44 -8.13 -7.68
CA TRP A 96 -6.10 -9.50 -7.32
C TRP A 96 -6.92 -10.54 -8.12
N GLN A 97 -8.23 -10.31 -8.27
CA GLN A 97 -9.09 -11.19 -9.07
C GLN A 97 -8.72 -11.13 -10.56
N CYS A 98 -8.40 -9.93 -11.06
CA CYS A 98 -7.96 -9.74 -12.44
C CYS A 98 -6.65 -10.49 -12.73
N ALA A 99 -5.67 -10.41 -11.81
CA ALA A 99 -4.40 -11.12 -11.92
C ALA A 99 -4.58 -12.63 -11.95
N LYS A 100 -5.46 -13.19 -11.10
CA LYS A 100 -5.79 -14.62 -11.10
C LYS A 100 -6.47 -15.06 -12.39
N LEU A 101 -7.49 -14.31 -12.82
CA LEU A 101 -8.18 -14.60 -14.07
C LEU A 101 -7.23 -14.59 -15.28
N ALA A 102 -6.28 -13.67 -15.30
CA ALA A 102 -5.28 -13.61 -16.37
C ALA A 102 -4.36 -14.86 -16.37
N ALA A 103 -3.98 -15.39 -15.20
CA ALA A 103 -3.20 -16.63 -15.11
C ALA A 103 -3.99 -17.86 -15.59
N ASP A 104 -5.29 -17.92 -15.21
CA ASP A 104 -6.20 -18.99 -15.69
C ASP A 104 -6.35 -18.94 -17.22
N LEU A 105 -6.53 -17.75 -17.80
CA LEU A 105 -6.65 -17.55 -19.26
C LEU A 105 -5.34 -17.87 -19.98
N ALA A 106 -4.20 -17.52 -19.41
CA ALA A 106 -2.87 -17.86 -19.93
C ALA A 106 -2.55 -19.35 -19.80
N ASN A 107 -3.36 -20.10 -19.05
CA ASN A 107 -3.16 -21.54 -18.75
C ASN A 107 -1.73 -21.81 -18.18
N VAL A 108 -1.33 -20.99 -17.22
CA VAL A 108 -0.06 -21.14 -16.49
C VAL A 108 -0.31 -21.67 -15.08
N ASP A 109 0.57 -22.56 -14.60
CA ASP A 109 0.48 -23.23 -13.29
C ASP A 109 1.65 -22.87 -12.34
N ASN A 110 2.59 -22.06 -12.82
CA ASN A 110 3.79 -21.64 -12.11
C ASN A 110 3.61 -20.35 -11.30
N VAL A 111 2.38 -19.97 -10.95
CA VAL A 111 2.05 -18.71 -10.25
C VAL A 111 1.38 -19.00 -8.92
N LEU A 112 1.89 -18.39 -7.84
CA LEU A 112 1.18 -18.28 -6.56
C LEU A 112 0.76 -16.83 -6.30
N PHE A 113 -0.38 -16.67 -5.61
CA PHE A 113 -0.97 -15.38 -5.32
C PHE A 113 -1.09 -15.16 -3.82
N VAL A 114 -0.67 -14.00 -3.37
CA VAL A 114 -0.90 -13.50 -2.02
C VAL A 114 -1.76 -12.24 -2.11
N ASP A 115 -2.94 -12.29 -1.53
CA ASP A 115 -3.69 -11.07 -1.24
C ASP A 115 -3.03 -10.40 -0.03
N SER A 116 -2.51 -9.19 -0.21
CA SER A 116 -1.84 -8.49 0.89
C SER A 116 -2.77 -8.22 2.06
N ALA A 117 -4.09 -8.30 1.86
CA ALA A 117 -5.11 -7.81 2.79
C ALA A 117 -4.79 -6.39 3.31
N ASN A 118 -4.00 -5.67 2.56
CA ASN A 118 -3.45 -4.35 2.86
C ASN A 118 -3.36 -3.51 1.59
N VAL A 119 -2.70 -2.35 1.67
CA VAL A 119 -2.54 -1.41 0.57
C VAL A 119 -1.36 -0.49 0.85
N CYS A 120 -0.80 0.15 -0.17
CA CYS A 120 0.20 1.21 -0.04
C CYS A 120 1.43 0.72 0.76
N LEU A 121 1.74 1.38 1.86
CA LEU A 121 2.88 1.09 2.71
C LEU A 121 2.90 -0.36 3.25
N GLY A 122 1.71 -0.90 3.56
CA GLY A 122 1.59 -2.27 4.06
C GLY A 122 1.85 -3.32 2.97
N GLU A 123 1.30 -3.11 1.79
CA GLU A 123 1.59 -3.96 0.63
C GLU A 123 3.09 -3.93 0.28
N ALA A 124 3.70 -2.74 0.30
CA ALA A 124 5.13 -2.58 0.07
C ALA A 124 5.99 -3.38 1.06
N LEU A 125 5.60 -3.46 2.34
CA LEU A 125 6.32 -4.24 3.33
C LEU A 125 6.26 -5.74 3.04
N LEU A 126 5.11 -6.27 2.59
CA LEU A 126 5.00 -7.67 2.18
C LEU A 126 5.85 -7.98 0.96
N VAL A 127 5.87 -7.09 -0.02
CA VAL A 127 6.75 -7.23 -1.20
C VAL A 127 8.21 -7.26 -0.78
N ARG A 128 8.64 -6.37 0.13
CA ARG A 128 10.02 -6.36 0.63
C ARG A 128 10.37 -7.61 1.41
N LEU A 129 9.45 -8.11 2.24
CA LEU A 129 9.64 -9.39 2.94
C LEU A 129 9.78 -10.56 1.96
N ALA A 130 8.95 -10.58 0.91
CA ALA A 130 9.06 -11.59 -0.14
C ALA A 130 10.42 -11.56 -0.84
N VAL A 131 10.95 -10.36 -1.13
CA VAL A 131 12.29 -10.19 -1.70
C VAL A 131 13.37 -10.74 -0.77
N GLN A 132 13.32 -10.41 0.53
CA GLN A 132 14.27 -10.95 1.52
C GLN A 132 14.25 -12.47 1.57
N LEU A 133 13.06 -13.08 1.58
CA LEU A 133 12.90 -14.53 1.61
C LEU A 133 13.39 -15.19 0.31
N ARG A 134 13.09 -14.59 -0.85
CA ARG A 134 13.60 -15.05 -2.15
C ARG A 134 15.13 -15.03 -2.18
N ASP A 135 15.72 -13.93 -1.74
CA ASP A 135 17.18 -13.74 -1.76
C ASP A 135 17.88 -14.63 -0.72
N ALA A 136 17.17 -15.05 0.33
CA ALA A 136 17.58 -16.09 1.28
C ALA A 136 17.41 -17.52 0.73
N GLY A 137 16.95 -17.70 -0.51
CA GLY A 137 16.81 -19.01 -1.17
C GLY A 137 15.59 -19.81 -0.74
N LYS A 138 14.57 -19.19 -0.14
CA LYS A 138 13.31 -19.88 0.18
C LYS A 138 12.55 -20.22 -1.11
N THR A 139 11.83 -21.33 -1.11
CA THR A 139 10.97 -21.74 -2.23
C THR A 139 9.73 -20.85 -2.34
N LEU A 140 9.09 -20.84 -3.52
CA LEU A 140 7.88 -20.08 -3.77
C LEU A 140 6.79 -20.37 -2.72
N VAL A 141 6.58 -21.64 -2.38
CA VAL A 141 5.59 -22.07 -1.36
C VAL A 141 5.97 -21.56 0.02
N GLN A 142 7.26 -21.66 0.41
CA GLN A 142 7.72 -21.15 1.70
C GLN A 142 7.51 -19.65 1.81
N ILE A 143 7.83 -18.89 0.75
CA ILE A 143 7.62 -17.43 0.74
C ILE A 143 6.14 -17.12 0.91
N ALA A 144 5.26 -17.72 0.09
CA ALA A 144 3.83 -17.47 0.17
C ALA A 144 3.26 -17.80 1.56
N THR A 145 3.65 -18.95 2.15
CA THR A 145 3.20 -19.35 3.50
C THR A 145 3.68 -18.37 4.57
N THR A 146 4.94 -17.91 4.48
CA THR A 146 5.48 -16.92 5.43
C THR A 146 4.75 -15.60 5.31
N LEU A 147 4.42 -15.14 4.10
CA LEU A 147 3.66 -13.91 3.91
C LEU A 147 2.23 -14.02 4.47
N GLU A 148 1.58 -15.18 4.32
CA GLU A 148 0.24 -15.40 4.90
C GLU A 148 0.27 -15.26 6.43
N HIS A 149 1.30 -15.77 7.10
CA HIS A 149 1.50 -15.57 8.54
C HIS A 149 1.86 -14.11 8.86
N ALA A 150 2.78 -13.50 8.12
CA ALA A 150 3.23 -12.13 8.37
C ALA A 150 2.10 -11.09 8.28
N LYS A 151 1.07 -11.35 7.46
CA LYS A 151 -0.10 -10.44 7.35
C LYS A 151 -0.86 -10.26 8.66
N GLU A 152 -0.85 -11.25 9.55
CA GLU A 152 -1.51 -11.17 10.86
C GLU A 152 -0.83 -10.16 11.79
N HIS A 153 0.46 -9.89 11.54
CA HIS A 153 1.32 -8.97 12.29
C HIS A 153 1.58 -7.65 11.58
N LEU A 154 1.01 -7.48 10.37
CA LEU A 154 1.21 -6.29 9.56
C LEU A 154 0.16 -5.23 9.86
N HIS A 155 0.63 -4.08 10.28
CA HIS A 155 -0.21 -2.94 10.59
C HIS A 155 0.08 -1.75 9.68
N LEU A 156 -0.98 -1.08 9.24
CA LEU A 156 -0.94 0.25 8.63
C LEU A 156 -1.82 1.17 9.46
N VAL A 157 -1.25 2.28 9.93
CA VAL A 157 -1.99 3.34 10.64
C VAL A 157 -1.72 4.66 9.93
N ALA A 158 -2.78 5.37 9.54
CA ALA A 158 -2.66 6.64 8.83
C ALA A 158 -3.63 7.68 9.38
N ALA A 159 -3.18 8.93 9.41
CA ALA A 159 -4.04 10.08 9.62
C ALA A 159 -4.49 10.63 8.27
N ILE A 160 -5.78 10.91 8.14
CA ILE A 160 -6.41 11.44 6.93
C ILE A 160 -6.91 12.86 7.22
N ASP A 161 -6.77 13.74 6.24
CA ASP A 161 -7.26 15.12 6.38
C ASP A 161 -8.79 15.21 6.22
N ASP A 162 -9.31 14.53 5.21
CA ASP A 162 -10.73 14.54 4.88
C ASP A 162 -11.19 13.17 4.34
N LEU A 163 -12.09 12.52 5.05
CA LEU A 163 -12.69 11.23 4.64
C LEU A 163 -13.52 11.32 3.35
N LYS A 164 -13.76 12.53 2.82
CA LYS A 164 -14.54 12.71 1.58
C LYS A 164 -13.94 11.95 0.39
N TYR A 165 -12.61 11.83 0.33
CA TYR A 165 -11.91 11.13 -0.76
C TYR A 165 -12.20 9.63 -0.70
N LEU A 166 -12.00 9.00 0.47
CA LEU A 166 -12.35 7.60 0.70
C LEU A 166 -13.84 7.32 0.45
N ARG A 167 -14.73 8.23 0.90
CA ARG A 167 -16.18 8.09 0.73
C ARG A 167 -16.59 8.19 -0.74
N LYS A 168 -16.10 9.22 -1.46
CA LYS A 168 -16.43 9.40 -2.88
C LYS A 168 -15.83 8.31 -3.76
N GLY A 169 -14.66 7.79 -3.38
CA GLY A 169 -14.03 6.64 -4.02
C GLY A 169 -14.68 5.30 -3.69
N GLY A 170 -15.66 5.26 -2.76
CA GLY A 170 -16.34 4.01 -2.39
C GLY A 170 -15.51 3.04 -1.54
N ARG A 171 -14.36 3.46 -1.00
CA ARG A 171 -13.45 2.66 -0.17
C ARG A 171 -13.63 2.89 1.33
N LEU A 172 -14.57 3.75 1.71
CA LEU A 172 -14.98 3.94 3.10
C LEU A 172 -16.23 3.09 3.39
N PRO A 173 -16.19 2.10 4.31
CA PRO A 173 -17.35 1.33 4.68
C PRO A 173 -18.50 2.22 5.18
N ALA A 174 -19.75 1.88 4.84
CA ALA A 174 -20.92 2.67 5.19
C ALA A 174 -21.04 2.91 6.71
N ALA A 175 -20.64 1.94 7.53
CA ALA A 175 -20.63 2.06 9.00
C ALA A 175 -19.65 3.15 9.52
N VAL A 176 -18.64 3.54 8.73
CA VAL A 176 -17.65 4.57 9.09
C VAL A 176 -18.10 5.96 8.66
N ALA A 177 -19.06 6.06 7.75
CA ALA A 177 -19.45 7.31 7.08
C ALA A 177 -20.12 8.37 7.99
N VAL A 178 -20.34 8.08 9.27
CA VAL A 178 -21.13 8.95 10.19
C VAL A 178 -20.31 10.05 10.86
N ALA A 179 -18.99 10.02 10.80
CA ALA A 179 -18.15 11.10 11.34
C ALA A 179 -18.07 12.27 10.34
N GLY A 180 -19.17 12.94 10.11
CA GLY A 180 -19.24 14.17 9.31
C GLY A 180 -18.21 15.21 9.77
N GLY A 181 -17.63 15.93 8.81
CA GLY A 181 -16.53 16.87 8.96
C GLY A 181 -16.63 17.83 10.14
N MET A 182 -16.10 17.42 11.28
CA MET A 182 -15.83 18.33 12.40
C MET A 182 -14.57 19.10 12.08
N LEU A 183 -14.67 20.40 11.99
CA LEU A 183 -13.54 21.30 11.73
C LEU A 183 -12.37 21.00 12.69
N GLY A 184 -11.21 20.69 12.13
CA GLY A 184 -10.00 20.41 12.90
C GLY A 184 -9.88 19.00 13.50
N ILE A 185 -10.80 18.08 13.18
CA ILE A 185 -10.64 16.66 13.53
C ILE A 185 -9.90 15.92 12.42
N LYS A 186 -8.87 15.18 12.80
CA LYS A 186 -8.09 14.28 11.95
C LYS A 186 -8.50 12.83 12.24
N PRO A 187 -9.21 12.15 11.31
CA PRO A 187 -9.46 10.72 11.43
C PRO A 187 -8.17 9.92 11.35
N LEU A 188 -8.05 8.91 12.20
CA LEU A 188 -7.05 7.85 12.03
C LEU A 188 -7.74 6.62 11.49
N ILE A 189 -7.13 6.04 10.46
CA ILE A 189 -7.57 4.81 9.82
C ILE A 189 -6.51 3.71 9.95
N THR A 190 -6.96 2.49 9.80
CA THR A 190 -6.13 1.28 9.65
C THR A 190 -6.75 0.40 8.59
N ILE A 191 -6.06 -0.64 8.19
CA ILE A 191 -6.64 -1.72 7.40
C ILE A 191 -6.94 -2.89 8.34
N LYS A 192 -8.17 -3.35 8.31
CA LYS A 192 -8.64 -4.51 9.08
C LYS A 192 -9.43 -5.43 8.16
N GLU A 193 -9.04 -6.71 8.11
CA GLU A 193 -9.68 -7.69 7.21
C GLU A 193 -9.72 -7.19 5.76
N GLY A 194 -8.64 -6.56 5.30
CA GLY A 194 -8.53 -6.02 3.95
C GLY A 194 -9.30 -4.71 3.68
N LYS A 195 -10.03 -4.16 4.66
CA LYS A 195 -10.89 -2.97 4.52
C LYS A 195 -10.37 -1.79 5.33
N VAL A 196 -10.70 -0.59 4.86
CA VAL A 196 -10.46 0.62 5.66
C VAL A 196 -11.33 0.59 6.91
N ALA A 197 -10.72 0.73 8.08
CA ALA A 197 -11.39 0.81 9.37
C ALA A 197 -10.94 2.05 10.15
N MET A 198 -11.78 2.55 11.05
CA MET A 198 -11.39 3.62 11.96
C MET A 198 -10.47 3.09 13.04
N ALA A 199 -9.30 3.71 13.18
CA ALA A 199 -8.36 3.46 14.28
C ALA A 199 -8.48 4.49 15.42
N GLY A 200 -9.14 5.62 15.13
CA GLY A 200 -9.32 6.69 16.10
C GLY A 200 -9.66 8.03 15.46
N LYS A 201 -9.60 9.07 16.26
CA LYS A 201 -9.72 10.46 15.82
C LYS A 201 -8.91 11.35 16.74
N ALA A 202 -8.37 12.44 16.22
CA ALA A 202 -7.57 13.39 16.98
C ALA A 202 -7.94 14.83 16.59
N ARG A 203 -7.61 15.79 17.45
CA ARG A 203 -7.81 17.21 17.15
C ARG A 203 -6.50 17.84 16.70
N GLY A 204 -6.54 18.39 15.49
CA GLY A 204 -5.37 19.04 14.88
C GLY A 204 -4.24 18.07 14.53
N LEU A 205 -3.23 18.60 13.87
CA LEU A 205 -2.09 17.82 13.40
C LEU A 205 -1.23 17.26 14.56
N PRO A 206 -0.89 18.04 15.64
CA PRO A 206 -0.13 17.48 16.76
C PRO A 206 -0.87 16.33 17.45
N GLY A 207 -2.20 16.44 17.63
CA GLY A 207 -3.00 15.38 18.21
C GLY A 207 -3.02 14.13 17.35
N ALA A 208 -2.95 14.26 16.01
CA ALA A 208 -2.92 13.12 15.11
C ALA A 208 -1.63 12.30 15.29
N TYR A 209 -0.46 12.92 15.47
CA TYR A 209 0.78 12.21 15.74
C TYR A 209 0.73 11.48 17.09
N VAL A 210 0.27 12.14 18.15
CA VAL A 210 0.13 11.50 19.47
C VAL A 210 -0.77 10.28 19.38
N ALA A 211 -1.90 10.39 18.67
CA ALA A 211 -2.83 9.28 18.51
C ALA A 211 -2.26 8.16 17.63
N LEU A 212 -1.46 8.49 16.60
CA LEU A 212 -0.75 7.51 15.78
C LEU A 212 0.26 6.73 16.60
N PHE A 213 1.11 7.40 17.37
CA PHE A 213 2.13 6.74 18.20
C PHE A 213 1.50 5.87 19.28
N LYS A 214 0.45 6.37 19.95
CA LYS A 214 -0.32 5.55 20.90
C LYS A 214 -0.92 4.31 20.22
N LYS A 215 -1.40 4.44 18.97
CA LYS A 215 -1.96 3.31 18.23
C LYS A 215 -0.91 2.26 17.89
N ILE A 216 0.32 2.66 17.59
CA ILE A 216 1.46 1.74 17.39
C ILE A 216 1.69 0.90 18.65
N ASP A 217 1.71 1.54 19.83
CA ASP A 217 1.90 0.83 21.10
C ASP A 217 0.74 -0.16 21.38
N GLU A 218 -0.51 0.26 21.12
CA GLU A 218 -1.71 -0.59 21.26
C GLU A 218 -1.68 -1.82 20.33
N LEU A 219 -1.00 -1.73 19.20
CA LEU A 219 -0.85 -2.79 18.21
C LEU A 219 0.38 -3.69 18.45
N GLY A 220 1.00 -3.62 19.61
CA GLY A 220 2.12 -4.48 19.99
C GLY A 220 3.50 -3.85 19.78
N GLY A 221 3.56 -2.60 19.33
CA GLY A 221 4.81 -1.88 19.04
C GLY A 221 5.48 -2.36 17.77
N ILE A 222 6.56 -1.68 17.38
CA ILE A 222 7.29 -1.97 16.14
C ILE A 222 8.35 -3.04 16.38
N SER A 223 8.37 -4.08 15.56
CA SER A 223 9.47 -5.05 15.54
C SER A 223 10.76 -4.39 15.04
N PRO A 224 11.89 -4.54 15.72
CA PRO A 224 13.18 -4.03 15.26
C PRO A 224 13.77 -4.85 14.10
N ASP A 225 13.26 -6.05 13.86
CA ASP A 225 13.85 -7.02 12.94
C ASP A 225 13.40 -6.79 11.48
N PHE A 226 12.39 -5.94 11.27
CA PHE A 226 11.82 -5.69 9.95
C PHE A 226 11.86 -4.21 9.57
N ALA A 227 11.91 -3.98 8.25
CA ALA A 227 11.76 -2.63 7.73
C ALA A 227 10.40 -2.02 8.10
N THR A 228 10.37 -0.70 8.20
CA THR A 228 9.15 0.09 8.36
C THR A 228 9.04 1.10 7.23
N VAL A 229 7.83 1.48 6.83
CA VAL A 229 7.60 2.45 5.77
C VAL A 229 6.67 3.54 6.25
N ALA A 230 7.14 4.79 6.21
CA ALA A 230 6.33 5.98 6.44
C ALA A 230 5.92 6.61 5.10
N GLY A 231 4.67 7.04 5.01
CA GLY A 231 4.13 7.66 3.81
C GLY A 231 3.51 9.02 4.06
N TYR A 232 3.57 9.87 3.04
CA TYR A 232 2.92 11.17 3.02
C TYR A 232 2.28 11.43 1.64
N SER A 233 1.23 12.20 1.60
CA SER A 233 0.57 12.55 0.33
C SER A 233 1.13 13.85 -0.27
N ALA A 234 0.94 14.98 0.40
CA ALA A 234 1.21 16.29 -0.19
C ALA A 234 2.55 16.90 0.25
N SER A 235 3.02 16.65 1.46
CA SER A 235 4.22 17.30 2.00
C SER A 235 5.12 16.34 2.78
N LEU A 236 6.40 16.29 2.41
CA LEU A 236 7.42 15.53 3.13
C LEU A 236 7.50 15.91 4.64
N ARG A 237 7.09 17.13 4.99
CA ARG A 237 7.05 17.58 6.40
C ARG A 237 6.11 16.74 7.25
N GLU A 238 5.13 16.06 6.64
CA GLU A 238 4.16 15.21 7.35
C GLU A 238 4.79 13.96 7.98
N VAL A 239 5.93 13.47 7.47
CA VAL A 239 6.62 12.30 8.04
C VAL A 239 7.75 12.66 9.01
N GLN A 240 8.17 13.91 9.08
CA GLN A 240 9.24 14.35 9.97
C GLN A 240 9.01 13.98 11.46
N PRO A 241 7.80 14.18 12.03
CA PRO A 241 7.53 13.75 13.41
C PRO A 241 7.60 12.23 13.59
N ILE A 242 7.29 11.45 12.55
CA ILE A 242 7.44 9.98 12.59
C ILE A 242 8.93 9.62 12.64
N GLN A 243 9.76 10.20 11.78
CA GLN A 243 11.22 9.98 11.81
C GLN A 243 11.83 10.36 13.15
N ASN A 244 11.44 11.52 13.71
CA ASN A 244 11.87 11.94 15.04
C ASN A 244 11.46 10.94 16.14
N TYR A 245 10.24 10.41 16.08
CA TYR A 245 9.76 9.40 17.03
C TYR A 245 10.61 8.13 17.00
N PHE A 246 10.99 7.66 15.80
CA PHE A 246 11.89 6.50 15.67
C PHE A 246 13.25 6.76 16.30
N ARG A 247 13.86 7.90 16.00
CA ARG A 247 15.21 8.25 16.46
C ARG A 247 15.23 8.61 17.95
N ASP A 248 14.30 9.47 18.38
CA ASP A 248 14.40 10.12 19.70
C ASP A 248 13.64 9.36 20.80
N THR A 249 12.71 8.45 20.42
CA THR A 249 11.86 7.73 21.39
C THR A 249 12.03 6.22 21.32
N LEU A 250 12.07 5.65 20.12
CA LEU A 250 12.14 4.19 19.95
C LEU A 250 13.57 3.66 19.89
N ASP A 251 14.55 4.51 19.58
CA ASP A 251 15.94 4.13 19.28
C ASP A 251 16.00 3.05 18.18
N LEU A 252 15.18 3.24 17.13
CA LEU A 252 15.10 2.37 15.97
C LEU A 252 15.60 3.10 14.71
N PRO A 253 16.05 2.35 13.68
CA PRO A 253 16.33 2.92 12.35
C PRO A 253 15.13 3.69 11.81
N GLU A 254 15.38 4.84 11.20
CA GLU A 254 14.32 5.64 10.58
C GLU A 254 13.57 4.82 9.51
N PRO A 255 12.25 5.00 9.39
CA PRO A 255 11.46 4.30 8.38
C PRO A 255 11.87 4.74 6.97
N LEU A 256 11.71 3.85 6.01
CA LEU A 256 11.74 4.21 4.60
C LEU A 256 10.61 5.22 4.33
N VAL A 257 10.92 6.31 3.64
CA VAL A 257 9.94 7.37 3.39
C VAL A 257 9.47 7.32 1.94
N ARG A 258 8.14 7.40 1.72
CA ARG A 258 7.51 7.40 0.41
C ARG A 258 6.47 8.49 0.26
N GLN A 259 6.41 9.07 -0.92
CA GLN A 259 5.23 9.82 -1.33
C GLN A 259 4.16 8.85 -1.83
N ILE A 260 2.96 8.97 -1.31
CA ILE A 260 1.80 8.15 -1.71
C ILE A 260 1.45 8.46 -3.17
N GLY A 261 1.32 7.41 -4.00
CA GLY A 261 1.07 7.50 -5.43
C GLY A 261 -0.32 8.02 -5.82
N CYS A 262 -0.57 8.12 -7.13
CA CYS A 262 -1.79 8.76 -7.63
C CYS A 262 -3.04 7.94 -7.32
N VAL A 263 -2.98 6.62 -7.46
CA VAL A 263 -4.12 5.72 -7.18
C VAL A 263 -4.54 5.82 -5.73
N ILE A 264 -3.61 5.63 -4.80
CA ILE A 264 -3.91 5.72 -3.38
C ILE A 264 -4.27 7.16 -2.99
N GLY A 265 -3.57 8.15 -3.54
CA GLY A 265 -3.85 9.58 -3.35
C GLY A 265 -5.26 10.01 -3.76
N THR A 266 -5.83 9.39 -4.80
CA THR A 266 -7.23 9.60 -5.21
C THR A 266 -8.20 9.31 -4.06
N HIS A 267 -7.91 8.29 -3.24
CA HIS A 267 -8.76 7.85 -2.15
C HIS A 267 -8.35 8.42 -0.79
N ALA A 268 -7.07 8.60 -0.53
CA ALA A 268 -6.57 9.16 0.72
C ALA A 268 -6.67 10.70 0.78
N GLY A 269 -6.53 11.35 -0.38
CA GLY A 269 -6.52 12.80 -0.49
C GLY A 269 -5.20 13.44 -0.04
N PRO A 270 -5.06 14.76 -0.20
CA PRO A 270 -3.92 15.51 0.30
C PRO A 270 -3.96 15.62 1.84
N GLY A 271 -2.78 15.73 2.49
CA GLY A 271 -2.63 15.82 3.94
C GLY A 271 -2.75 14.47 4.67
N ALA A 272 -2.73 13.35 3.93
CA ALA A 272 -2.62 12.02 4.51
C ALA A 272 -1.15 11.68 4.82
N PHE A 273 -0.92 11.08 5.98
CA PHE A 273 0.37 10.51 6.36
C PHE A 273 0.18 9.29 7.26
N GLY A 274 1.14 8.39 7.27
CA GLY A 274 1.01 7.17 8.04
C GLY A 274 2.28 6.35 8.12
N LEU A 275 2.16 5.21 8.77
CA LEU A 275 3.23 4.24 8.97
C LEU A 275 2.68 2.83 8.76
N ALA A 276 3.46 1.99 8.09
CA ALA A 276 3.27 0.55 8.10
C ALA A 276 4.46 -0.12 8.79
N PHE A 277 4.17 -1.16 9.55
CA PHE A 277 5.15 -1.91 10.35
C PHE A 277 4.64 -3.32 10.67
N PHE A 278 5.57 -4.21 10.97
CA PHE A 278 5.25 -5.47 11.63
C PHE A 278 5.36 -5.28 13.14
N ASP A 279 4.41 -5.85 13.91
CA ASP A 279 4.48 -5.83 15.36
C ASP A 279 5.53 -6.81 15.91
N LYS A 280 5.83 -6.70 17.20
CA LYS A 280 6.83 -7.54 17.89
C LYS A 280 6.43 -9.01 18.03
N GLY A 281 5.21 -9.37 17.65
CA GLY A 281 4.74 -10.75 17.66
C GLY A 281 5.18 -11.55 16.43
N LEU A 282 5.61 -10.89 15.36
CA LEU A 282 6.09 -11.59 14.16
C LEU A 282 7.42 -12.28 14.44
N VAL A 283 7.40 -13.60 14.33
CA VAL A 283 8.59 -14.45 14.36
C VAL A 283 8.63 -15.25 13.07
N LEU A 284 9.73 -15.17 12.33
CA LEU A 284 9.97 -15.97 11.14
C LEU A 284 10.83 -17.19 11.50
N GLU A 285 10.41 -18.37 11.04
CA GLU A 285 11.14 -19.63 11.20
C GLU A 285 12.19 -19.84 10.09
#